data_a669f77dfcea14ffa978993c1e1cfe9d
#
_entry.id   a669f77dfcea14ffa978993c1e1cfe9d
#
_cell.length_a   1.000
_cell.length_b   1.000
_cell.length_c   1.000
_cell.angle_alpha   90.00
_cell.angle_beta   90.00
_cell.angle_gamma   90.00
#
_symmetry.space_group_name_H-M   'P 1'
#
loop_
_entity.id
_entity.type
_entity.pdbx_description
1 polymer ?
#
loop_
_entity_poly.entity_id
_entity_poly.type
_entity_poly.pdbx_seq_one_letter_code
_entity_poly.pdbx_strand_id
1 'polypeptide(L)'
;MALSVVERISIGAPAARVWAAIRNFDGLQDWHPAVAASPADKANAEGSVRKLSLQGGGAVVETLERHDDNRMSYTYIMEDGGPLPVAGYRSTIAVSADGAGSQVEWRGEFSAAPGTADGDATQTIRGVYRGGLESLKGKLEG
;
A
#
# COMPACT_ATOMS: atom_id res chain seq x y z
N MET A 1 7.05 -20.34 -4.77
CA MET A 1 5.82 -20.15 -5.55
C MET A 1 5.30 -18.74 -5.33
N ALA A 2 4.99 -18.06 -6.40
CA ALA A 2 4.48 -16.68 -6.29
C ALA A 2 3.03 -16.68 -5.81
N LEU A 3 2.77 -15.81 -4.83
CA LEU A 3 1.44 -15.57 -4.29
C LEU A 3 0.99 -14.19 -4.75
N SER A 4 -0.32 -13.97 -4.81
CA SER A 4 -0.86 -12.65 -5.13
C SER A 4 -2.07 -12.35 -4.27
N VAL A 5 -2.22 -11.06 -3.94
CA VAL A 5 -3.39 -10.53 -3.24
C VAL A 5 -3.88 -9.32 -4.01
N VAL A 6 -5.18 -9.23 -4.23
CA VAL A 6 -5.83 -8.07 -4.83
C VAL A 6 -7.02 -7.71 -3.95
N GLU A 7 -7.05 -6.46 -3.48
CA GLU A 7 -8.19 -5.93 -2.74
C GLU A 7 -8.67 -4.65 -3.43
N ARG A 8 -9.97 -4.50 -3.52
CA ARG A 8 -10.61 -3.32 -4.14
C ARG A 8 -11.63 -2.74 -3.19
N ILE A 9 -11.79 -1.42 -3.27
CA ILE A 9 -12.84 -0.74 -2.51
C ILE A 9 -13.42 0.39 -3.35
N SER A 10 -14.74 0.57 -3.26
CA SER A 10 -15.42 1.71 -3.88
C SER A 10 -15.50 2.83 -2.86
N ILE A 11 -15.18 4.05 -3.28
CA ILE A 11 -15.20 5.24 -2.42
C ILE A 11 -16.09 6.29 -3.05
N GLY A 12 -17.00 6.87 -2.25
CA GLY A 12 -17.92 7.92 -2.69
C GLY A 12 -17.26 9.29 -2.76
N ALA A 13 -16.11 9.38 -3.43
CA ALA A 13 -15.38 10.61 -3.66
C ALA A 13 -14.74 10.57 -5.06
N PRO A 14 -14.56 11.71 -5.74
CA PRO A 14 -13.93 11.73 -7.06
C PRO A 14 -12.52 11.16 -7.03
N ALA A 15 -12.12 10.51 -8.12
CA ALA A 15 -10.81 9.85 -8.21
C ALA A 15 -9.66 10.82 -7.91
N ALA A 16 -9.71 12.06 -8.39
CA ALA A 16 -8.67 13.05 -8.11
C ALA A 16 -8.52 13.35 -6.63
N ARG A 17 -9.62 13.38 -5.88
CA ARG A 17 -9.58 13.61 -4.44
C ARG A 17 -9.00 12.40 -3.70
N VAL A 18 -9.36 11.21 -4.12
CA VAL A 18 -8.82 9.97 -3.54
C VAL A 18 -7.32 9.89 -3.80
N TRP A 19 -6.90 10.14 -5.05
CA TRP A 19 -5.48 10.13 -5.39
C TRP A 19 -4.68 11.17 -4.59
N ALA A 20 -5.24 12.38 -4.43
CA ALA A 20 -4.59 13.40 -3.62
C ALA A 20 -4.33 12.94 -2.18
N ALA A 21 -5.20 12.09 -1.64
CA ALA A 21 -5.06 11.57 -0.27
C ALA A 21 -3.95 10.50 -0.16
N ILE A 22 -3.66 9.75 -1.21
CA ILE A 22 -2.74 8.60 -1.14
C ILE A 22 -1.47 8.76 -1.96
N ARG A 23 -1.36 9.77 -2.84
CA ARG A 23 -0.28 9.90 -3.80
C ARG A 23 1.11 10.07 -3.20
N ASN A 24 1.20 10.56 -1.98
CA ASN A 24 2.49 10.82 -1.36
C ASN A 24 3.06 9.54 -0.77
N PHE A 25 4.20 9.12 -1.30
CA PHE A 25 4.89 7.90 -0.86
C PHE A 25 5.28 7.98 0.62
N ASP A 26 5.55 9.18 1.13
CA ASP A 26 5.86 9.41 2.53
C ASP A 26 4.62 9.72 3.40
N GLY A 27 3.42 9.59 2.85
CA GLY A 27 2.18 9.92 3.53
C GLY A 27 1.32 8.74 3.96
N LEU A 28 1.86 7.53 3.97
CA LEU A 28 1.07 6.33 4.28
C LEU A 28 0.45 6.38 5.67
N GLN A 29 1.14 6.96 6.65
CA GLN A 29 0.61 7.11 8.01
C GLN A 29 -0.63 8.00 8.09
N ASP A 30 -0.87 8.84 7.08
CA ASP A 30 -2.02 9.73 7.08
C ASP A 30 -3.34 8.99 6.87
N TRP A 31 -3.29 7.80 6.27
CA TRP A 31 -4.51 7.06 5.96
C TRP A 31 -4.47 5.57 6.36
N HIS A 32 -3.30 4.99 6.65
CA HIS A 32 -3.20 3.58 7.05
C HIS A 32 -2.97 3.48 8.57
N PRO A 33 -3.91 2.90 9.32
CA PRO A 33 -3.82 2.90 10.78
C PRO A 33 -2.70 2.05 11.37
N ALA A 34 -2.16 1.10 10.61
CA ALA A 34 -1.06 0.25 11.09
C ALA A 34 0.30 0.92 10.98
N VAL A 35 0.39 2.09 10.33
CA VAL A 35 1.66 2.78 10.08
C VAL A 35 1.76 4.01 10.96
N ALA A 36 2.82 4.08 11.76
CA ALA A 36 3.08 5.21 12.64
C ALA A 36 3.82 6.34 11.93
N ALA A 37 4.74 5.98 11.04
CA ALA A 37 5.53 6.94 10.27
C ALA A 37 6.04 6.30 8.98
N SER A 38 6.25 7.10 7.94
CA SER A 38 6.72 6.60 6.64
C SER A 38 7.63 7.60 5.92
N PRO A 39 8.68 8.12 6.57
CA PRO A 39 9.57 9.09 5.91
C PRO A 39 10.23 8.48 4.67
N ALA A 40 10.31 9.28 3.60
CA ALA A 40 10.94 8.87 2.34
C ALA A 40 12.03 9.88 1.98
N ASP A 41 13.16 9.38 1.47
CA ASP A 41 14.33 10.22 1.24
C ASP A 41 14.26 11.08 -0.02
N LYS A 42 13.39 10.72 -0.97
CA LYS A 42 13.24 11.44 -2.24
C LYS A 42 11.78 11.72 -2.60
N ALA A 43 10.91 11.76 -1.59
CA ALA A 43 9.47 12.00 -1.77
C ALA A 43 8.86 11.07 -2.81
N ASN A 44 8.23 11.61 -3.87
CA ASN A 44 7.57 10.83 -4.91
C ASN A 44 8.46 10.52 -6.12
N ALA A 45 9.75 10.77 -6.04
CA ALA A 45 10.67 10.44 -7.12
C ALA A 45 10.93 8.93 -7.15
N GLU A 46 11.05 8.38 -8.35
CA GLU A 46 11.45 6.97 -8.50
C GLU A 46 12.81 6.74 -7.85
N GLY A 47 12.92 5.63 -7.15
CA GLY A 47 14.10 5.33 -6.34
C GLY A 47 14.01 5.83 -4.90
N SER A 48 12.95 6.57 -4.55
CA SER A 48 12.73 7.01 -3.16
C SER A 48 12.61 5.80 -2.24
N VAL A 49 13.29 5.85 -1.10
CA VAL A 49 13.23 4.79 -0.09
C VAL A 49 12.48 5.30 1.11
N ARG A 50 11.40 4.60 1.49
CA ARG A 50 10.67 4.92 2.71
C ARG A 50 10.89 3.86 3.77
N LYS A 51 10.94 4.31 5.01
CA LYS A 51 11.01 3.41 6.15
C LYS A 51 9.70 3.51 6.91
N LEU A 52 8.93 2.45 6.88
CA LEU A 52 7.68 2.38 7.64
C LEU A 52 7.99 1.99 9.07
N SER A 53 7.50 2.77 10.01
CA SER A 53 7.45 2.36 11.42
C SER A 53 6.04 1.86 11.69
N LEU A 54 5.92 0.64 12.19
CA LEU A 54 4.62 0.01 12.41
C LEU A 54 4.11 0.29 13.82
N GLN A 55 2.79 0.45 13.94
CA GLN A 55 2.14 0.47 15.24
C GLN A 55 2.40 -0.90 15.88
N GLY A 56 2.79 -0.94 17.12
CA GLY A 56 3.14 -2.18 17.79
C GLY A 56 4.59 -2.61 17.63
N GLY A 57 5.37 -1.88 16.82
CA GLY A 57 6.82 -2.11 16.69
C GLY A 57 7.19 -2.76 15.36
N GLY A 58 8.45 -2.64 15.02
CA GLY A 58 9.01 -3.14 13.77
C GLY A 58 9.05 -2.09 12.68
N ALA A 59 9.83 -2.36 11.65
CA ALA A 59 10.00 -1.46 10.51
C ALA A 59 10.05 -2.27 9.21
N VAL A 60 9.56 -1.62 8.13
CA VAL A 60 9.59 -2.16 6.78
C VAL A 60 10.26 -1.13 5.89
N VAL A 61 11.17 -1.56 5.02
CA VAL A 61 11.86 -0.67 4.07
C VAL A 61 11.38 -0.96 2.66
N GLU A 62 10.94 0.07 1.96
CA GLU A 62 10.38 -0.04 0.62
C GLU A 62 10.97 0.99 -0.31
N THR A 63 11.17 0.62 -1.59
CA THR A 63 11.67 1.51 -2.62
C THR A 63 10.60 1.78 -3.66
N LEU A 64 10.37 3.04 -3.99
CA LEU A 64 9.41 3.44 -5.01
C LEU A 64 9.97 3.11 -6.38
N GLU A 65 9.29 2.23 -7.12
CA GLU A 65 9.72 1.80 -8.44
C GLU A 65 9.13 2.69 -9.53
N ARG A 66 7.86 3.09 -9.39
CA ARG A 66 7.14 3.90 -10.37
C ARG A 66 6.11 4.75 -9.65
N HIS A 67 5.97 6.00 -10.11
CA HIS A 67 4.92 6.90 -9.61
C HIS A 67 4.35 7.67 -10.79
N ASP A 68 3.04 7.58 -11.02
CA ASP A 68 2.39 8.15 -12.19
C ASP A 68 1.12 8.88 -11.78
N ASP A 69 1.18 10.22 -11.75
CA ASP A 69 0.03 11.06 -11.39
C ASP A 69 -1.07 11.00 -12.45
N ASN A 70 -0.72 10.77 -13.72
CA ASN A 70 -1.72 10.69 -14.79
C ASN A 70 -2.56 9.42 -14.69
N ARG A 71 -1.93 8.31 -14.29
CA ARG A 71 -2.62 7.03 -14.08
C ARG A 71 -3.11 6.87 -12.65
N MET A 72 -2.76 7.79 -11.78
CA MET A 72 -3.12 7.74 -10.37
C MET A 72 -2.71 6.41 -9.73
N SER A 73 -1.44 6.06 -9.91
CA SER A 73 -0.91 4.81 -9.39
C SER A 73 0.56 4.93 -9.01
N TYR A 74 0.99 4.09 -8.06
CA TYR A 74 2.42 3.88 -7.82
C TYR A 74 2.71 2.43 -7.46
N THR A 75 3.95 2.02 -7.77
CA THR A 75 4.44 0.67 -7.54
C THR A 75 5.70 0.75 -6.70
N TYR A 76 5.81 -0.13 -5.72
CA TYR A 76 6.98 -0.19 -4.84
C TYR A 76 7.41 -1.62 -4.60
N ILE A 77 8.68 -1.79 -4.25
CA ILE A 77 9.26 -3.08 -3.87
C ILE A 77 9.73 -3.02 -2.43
N MET A 78 9.66 -4.15 -1.75
CA MET A 78 10.08 -4.25 -0.35
C MET A 78 11.54 -4.72 -0.28
N GLU A 79 12.39 -3.88 0.32
CA GLU A 79 13.80 -4.20 0.52
C GLU A 79 14.01 -5.01 1.81
N ASP A 80 13.25 -4.68 2.85
CA ASP A 80 13.29 -5.37 4.13
C ASP A 80 11.86 -5.44 4.67
N GLY A 81 11.36 -6.67 4.83
CA GLY A 81 9.99 -6.93 5.29
C GLY A 81 9.78 -6.80 6.78
N GLY A 82 10.83 -6.68 7.57
CA GLY A 82 10.71 -6.61 9.01
C GLY A 82 9.87 -7.77 9.56
N PRO A 83 8.79 -7.47 10.30
CA PRO A 83 7.93 -8.53 10.87
C PRO A 83 6.95 -9.14 9.87
N LEU A 84 6.88 -8.66 8.63
CA LEU A 84 5.95 -9.22 7.64
C LEU A 84 6.45 -10.57 7.13
N PRO A 85 5.58 -11.59 7.06
CA PRO A 85 5.99 -12.95 6.72
C PRO A 85 6.08 -13.20 5.21
N VAL A 86 6.71 -12.28 4.48
CA VAL A 86 6.78 -12.32 3.02
C VAL A 86 8.19 -11.99 2.52
N ALA A 87 8.48 -12.43 1.29
CA ALA A 87 9.73 -12.16 0.60
C ALA A 87 9.43 -11.81 -0.87
N GLY A 88 10.31 -11.04 -1.51
CA GLY A 88 10.16 -10.69 -2.92
C GLY A 88 8.90 -9.90 -3.21
N TYR A 89 8.50 -9.03 -2.29
CA TYR A 89 7.22 -8.32 -2.33
C TYR A 89 7.29 -7.12 -3.26
N ARG A 90 6.33 -7.06 -4.18
CA ARG A 90 6.11 -5.92 -5.10
C ARG A 90 4.63 -5.60 -5.12
N SER A 91 4.28 -4.34 -4.98
CA SER A 91 2.90 -3.92 -4.81
C SER A 91 2.59 -2.68 -5.63
N THR A 92 1.36 -2.60 -6.10
CA THR A 92 0.83 -1.44 -6.83
C THR A 92 -0.50 -1.02 -6.22
N ILE A 93 -0.65 0.27 -5.99
CA ILE A 93 -1.94 0.86 -5.62
C ILE A 93 -2.37 1.82 -6.74
N ALA A 94 -3.63 1.74 -7.14
CA ALA A 94 -4.16 2.52 -8.26
C ALA A 94 -5.58 3.00 -7.97
N VAL A 95 -5.86 4.22 -8.40
CA VAL A 95 -7.19 4.83 -8.30
C VAL A 95 -7.78 4.96 -9.69
N SER A 96 -9.05 4.64 -9.85
CA SER A 96 -9.78 4.85 -11.09
C SER A 96 -11.14 5.49 -10.82
N ALA A 97 -11.64 6.24 -11.79
CA ALA A 97 -12.97 6.83 -11.69
C ALA A 97 -14.04 5.73 -11.87
N ASP A 98 -15.12 5.85 -11.12
CA ASP A 98 -16.27 4.95 -11.19
C ASP A 98 -17.53 5.81 -11.02
N GLY A 99 -18.09 6.27 -12.15
CA GLY A 99 -19.17 7.23 -12.12
C GLY A 99 -18.72 8.54 -11.46
N ALA A 100 -19.48 9.01 -10.49
CA ALA A 100 -19.12 10.19 -9.70
C ALA A 100 -18.16 9.87 -8.56
N GLY A 101 -17.96 8.59 -8.25
CA GLY A 101 -17.04 8.12 -7.23
C GLY A 101 -15.77 7.54 -7.83
N SER A 102 -15.15 6.64 -7.08
CA SER A 102 -13.89 6.01 -7.49
C SER A 102 -13.77 4.60 -6.96
N GLN A 103 -12.79 3.88 -7.51
CA GLN A 103 -12.38 2.58 -7.01
C GLN A 103 -10.88 2.61 -6.77
N VAL A 104 -10.44 2.05 -5.66
CA VAL A 104 -9.02 1.85 -5.36
C VAL A 104 -8.73 0.36 -5.41
N GLU A 105 -7.69 0.00 -6.14
CA GLU A 105 -7.17 -1.37 -6.20
C GLU A 105 -5.77 -1.39 -5.60
N TRP A 106 -5.55 -2.28 -4.66
CA TRP A 106 -4.24 -2.53 -4.08
C TRP A 106 -3.90 -3.98 -4.32
N ARG A 107 -2.81 -4.23 -5.04
CA ARG A 107 -2.40 -5.58 -5.39
C ARG A 107 -0.93 -5.79 -5.08
N GLY A 108 -0.59 -7.03 -4.72
CA GLY A 108 0.80 -7.39 -4.44
C GLY A 108 1.12 -8.79 -4.92
N GLU A 109 2.39 -9.00 -5.24
CA GLU A 109 2.96 -10.30 -5.58
C GLU A 109 4.14 -10.56 -4.66
N PHE A 110 4.25 -11.77 -4.15
CA PHE A 110 5.27 -12.11 -3.16
C PHE A 110 5.38 -13.63 -3.00
N SER A 111 6.32 -14.06 -2.18
CA SER A 111 6.40 -15.42 -1.68
C SER A 111 6.28 -15.39 -0.16
N ALA A 112 5.87 -16.51 0.44
CA ALA A 112 5.91 -16.62 1.89
C ALA A 112 7.37 -16.61 2.35
N ALA A 113 7.66 -15.95 3.47
CA ALA A 113 8.97 -15.99 4.09
C ALA A 113 9.30 -17.43 4.53
N PRO A 114 10.59 -17.82 4.61
CA PRO A 114 10.95 -19.14 5.08
C PRO A 114 10.31 -19.47 6.43
N GLY A 115 9.68 -20.64 6.54
CA GLY A 115 8.98 -21.05 7.74
C GLY A 115 7.55 -20.56 7.88
N THR A 116 7.04 -19.81 6.91
CA THR A 116 5.66 -19.31 6.91
C THR A 116 4.83 -20.06 5.88
N ALA A 117 3.62 -20.48 6.26
CA ALA A 117 2.70 -21.11 5.33
C ALA A 117 2.15 -20.06 4.34
N ASP A 118 1.92 -20.47 3.08
CA ASP A 118 1.41 -19.57 2.04
C ASP A 118 0.11 -18.91 2.43
N GLY A 119 -0.80 -19.64 3.07
CA GLY A 119 -2.07 -19.08 3.53
C GLY A 119 -1.90 -18.00 4.59
N ASP A 120 -0.95 -18.16 5.49
CA ASP A 120 -0.68 -17.16 6.54
C ASP A 120 -0.08 -15.89 5.95
N ALA A 121 0.84 -16.01 4.99
CA ALA A 121 1.42 -14.87 4.30
C ALA A 121 0.33 -14.10 3.53
N THR A 122 -0.52 -14.81 2.81
CA THR A 122 -1.62 -14.21 2.04
C THR A 122 -2.60 -13.48 2.94
N GLN A 123 -2.99 -14.09 4.05
CA GLN A 123 -3.93 -13.49 5.01
C GLN A 123 -3.36 -12.20 5.61
N THR A 124 -2.08 -12.20 5.95
CA THR A 124 -1.42 -11.03 6.52
C THR A 124 -1.44 -9.86 5.55
N ILE A 125 -1.07 -10.08 4.29
CA ILE A 125 -1.07 -9.00 3.29
C ILE A 125 -2.49 -8.54 2.98
N ARG A 126 -3.45 -9.46 2.89
CA ARG A 126 -4.85 -9.09 2.70
C ARG A 126 -5.35 -8.17 3.82
N GLY A 127 -4.98 -8.48 5.06
CA GLY A 127 -5.33 -7.66 6.22
C GLY A 127 -4.72 -6.26 6.15
N VAL A 128 -3.48 -6.14 5.68
CA VAL A 128 -2.82 -4.85 5.47
C VAL A 128 -3.60 -4.01 4.45
N TYR A 129 -3.95 -4.60 3.32
CA TYR A 129 -4.66 -3.88 2.26
C TYR A 129 -6.07 -3.48 2.70
N ARG A 130 -6.82 -4.40 3.26
CA ARG A 130 -8.19 -4.11 3.71
C ARG A 130 -8.22 -3.05 4.80
N GLY A 131 -7.35 -3.16 5.79
CA GLY A 131 -7.27 -2.17 6.87
C GLY A 131 -7.00 -0.76 6.37
N GLY A 132 -6.07 -0.63 5.42
CA GLY A 132 -5.74 0.65 4.81
C GLY A 132 -6.87 1.20 3.95
N LEU A 133 -7.44 0.35 3.08
CA LEU A 133 -8.51 0.79 2.18
C LEU A 133 -9.78 1.17 2.93
N GLU A 134 -10.16 0.42 3.96
CA GLU A 134 -11.34 0.75 4.77
C GLU A 134 -11.14 2.05 5.54
N SER A 135 -9.95 2.28 6.08
CA SER A 135 -9.61 3.54 6.74
C SER A 135 -9.67 4.72 5.78
N LEU A 136 -9.12 4.55 4.57
CA LEU A 136 -9.15 5.58 3.53
C LEU A 136 -10.59 5.94 3.16
N LYS A 137 -11.44 4.94 2.95
CA LYS A 137 -12.86 5.13 2.65
C LYS A 137 -13.56 5.92 3.76
N GLY A 138 -13.34 5.55 5.00
CA GLY A 138 -13.93 6.25 6.13
C GLY A 138 -13.52 7.71 6.22
N LYS A 139 -12.25 8.01 5.94
CA LYS A 139 -11.73 9.38 5.98
C LYS A 139 -12.30 10.26 4.86
N LEU A 140 -12.55 9.70 3.69
CA LEU A 140 -13.00 10.47 2.53
C LEU A 140 -14.51 10.56 2.43
N GLU A 141 -15.25 9.63 3.00
CA GLU A 141 -16.72 9.64 3.00
C GLU A 141 -17.30 10.19 4.30
N GLY A 142 -16.53 10.11 5.35
CA GLY A 142 -16.92 10.62 6.66
C GLY A 142 -16.70 12.08 6.79
#